data_d5c0a0efdb28a16aee1cac639963de24
#
_entry.id   d5c0a0efdb28a16aee1cac639963de24
#
_cell.length_a   1.000
_cell.length_b   1.000
_cell.length_c   1.000
_cell.angle_alpha   90.00
_cell.angle_beta   90.00
_cell.angle_gamma   90.00
#
_symmetry.space_group_name_H-M   'P 1'
#
loop_
_entity.id
_entity.type
_entity.pdbx_description
1 polymer ?
#
loop_
_entity_poly.entity_id
_entity_poly.type
_entity_poly.pdbx_seq_one_letter_code
_entity_poly.pdbx_strand_id
1 'polypeptide(L)'
;MADKPVRSDKATAVAELTEHFRNSPATVLTEYRGLTVAQITQLRRSLGRTTTYAVAKNTLAKRAASDAGIAGLDELFTGPTALAFVSGDPVEAAKGLRDFAKTHPLLVIKGGVFEGRAITATEVNKLADLESREVLLAKLAGAMKANLSKAAALFQAPLSKTARLAAALQDKREKSEGGAPAPADATDGTPTDGAPAEASES
;
A
#
# COMPACT_ATOMS: atom_id res chain seq x y z
N MET A 1 -34.48 -29.78 23.58
CA MET A 1 -33.89 -29.03 24.71
C MET A 1 -34.58 -27.69 24.77
N ALA A 2 -35.30 -27.38 25.87
CA ALA A 2 -36.09 -26.17 26.01
C ALA A 2 -35.20 -24.92 25.98
N ASP A 3 -35.46 -24.05 25.03
CA ASP A 3 -34.81 -22.76 24.87
C ASP A 3 -35.18 -21.88 26.09
N LYS A 4 -34.23 -21.71 27.03
CA LYS A 4 -34.43 -20.83 28.19
C LYS A 4 -34.64 -19.41 27.64
N PRO A 5 -35.66 -18.66 28.13
CA PRO A 5 -35.90 -17.29 27.67
C PRO A 5 -34.62 -16.45 27.85
N VAL A 6 -34.09 -15.99 26.74
CA VAL A 6 -32.91 -15.12 26.74
C VAL A 6 -33.33 -13.80 27.38
N ARG A 7 -32.68 -13.39 28.47
CA ARG A 7 -32.91 -12.08 29.09
C ARG A 7 -32.72 -11.00 28.03
N SER A 8 -33.59 -9.98 28.02
CA SER A 8 -33.61 -8.89 27.05
C SER A 8 -32.21 -8.33 26.75
N ASP A 9 -31.39 -8.10 27.79
CA ASP A 9 -30.03 -7.59 27.69
C ASP A 9 -29.10 -8.46 26.83
N LYS A 10 -29.29 -9.80 26.90
CA LYS A 10 -28.51 -10.73 26.09
C LYS A 10 -28.97 -10.77 24.64
N ALA A 11 -30.28 -10.64 24.41
CA ALA A 11 -30.81 -10.57 23.06
C ALA A 11 -30.35 -9.30 22.35
N THR A 12 -30.38 -8.17 23.06
CA THR A 12 -29.85 -6.89 22.53
C THR A 12 -28.36 -7.00 22.21
N ALA A 13 -27.54 -7.55 23.13
CA ALA A 13 -26.11 -7.72 22.87
C ALA A 13 -25.81 -8.67 21.68
N VAL A 14 -26.62 -9.74 21.48
CA VAL A 14 -26.47 -10.60 20.31
C VAL A 14 -26.85 -9.85 19.04
N ALA A 15 -27.93 -9.07 19.06
CA ALA A 15 -28.36 -8.27 17.91
C ALA A 15 -27.31 -7.24 17.50
N GLU A 16 -26.76 -6.49 18.46
CA GLU A 16 -25.67 -5.54 18.22
C GLU A 16 -24.42 -6.21 17.62
N LEU A 17 -24.00 -7.35 18.19
CA LEU A 17 -22.87 -8.11 17.65
C LEU A 17 -23.15 -8.65 16.25
N THR A 18 -24.37 -9.10 15.98
CA THR A 18 -24.76 -9.59 14.65
C THR A 18 -24.73 -8.45 13.61
N GLU A 19 -25.18 -7.25 13.99
CA GLU A 19 -25.06 -6.07 13.14
C GLU A 19 -23.58 -5.71 12.88
N HIS A 20 -22.74 -5.75 13.89
CA HIS A 20 -21.32 -5.53 13.72
C HIS A 20 -20.68 -6.56 12.77
N PHE A 21 -21.04 -7.83 12.89
CA PHE A 21 -20.55 -8.87 11.97
C PHE A 21 -21.03 -8.66 10.53
N ARG A 22 -22.24 -8.20 10.32
CA ARG A 22 -22.80 -7.95 8.97
C ARG A 22 -22.23 -6.69 8.32
N ASN A 23 -21.99 -5.64 9.12
CA ASN A 23 -21.53 -4.34 8.64
C ASN A 23 -19.99 -4.26 8.50
N SER A 24 -19.27 -5.25 9.02
CA SER A 24 -17.80 -5.27 8.97
C SER A 24 -17.31 -6.23 7.91
N PRO A 25 -16.56 -5.78 6.90
CA PRO A 25 -15.96 -6.65 5.88
C PRO A 25 -14.92 -7.62 6.48
N ALA A 26 -14.34 -7.26 7.62
CA ALA A 26 -13.41 -8.12 8.34
C ALA A 26 -13.61 -8.03 9.85
N THR A 27 -13.42 -9.15 10.54
CA THR A 27 -13.42 -9.22 12.01
C THR A 27 -12.23 -10.04 12.46
N VAL A 28 -11.39 -9.49 13.32
CA VAL A 28 -10.22 -10.20 13.86
C VAL A 28 -10.47 -10.61 15.31
N LEU A 29 -10.22 -11.88 15.62
CA LEU A 29 -10.33 -12.44 16.95
C LEU A 29 -8.95 -12.43 17.63
N THR A 30 -8.91 -11.81 18.81
CA THR A 30 -7.68 -11.69 19.59
C THR A 30 -7.90 -12.19 21.01
N GLU A 31 -6.85 -12.71 21.63
CA GLU A 31 -6.81 -12.99 23.06
C GLU A 31 -6.20 -11.79 23.78
N TYR A 32 -6.92 -11.28 24.79
CA TYR A 32 -6.49 -10.11 25.57
C TYR A 32 -6.01 -10.46 26.98
N ARG A 33 -5.79 -11.73 27.27
CA ARG A 33 -5.41 -12.18 28.61
C ARG A 33 -4.10 -11.52 29.06
N GLY A 34 -4.16 -10.87 30.23
CA GLY A 34 -3.00 -10.17 30.81
C GLY A 34 -2.77 -8.73 30.35
N LEU A 35 -3.59 -8.22 29.44
CA LEU A 35 -3.54 -6.80 29.06
C LEU A 35 -4.21 -5.91 30.11
N THR A 36 -3.60 -4.78 30.41
CA THR A 36 -4.18 -3.76 31.28
C THR A 36 -5.22 -2.93 30.52
N VAL A 37 -6.13 -2.28 31.29
CA VAL A 37 -7.15 -1.38 30.69
C VAL A 37 -6.50 -0.23 29.90
N ALA A 38 -5.36 0.28 30.38
CA ALA A 38 -4.60 1.32 29.69
C ALA A 38 -4.11 0.84 28.32
N GLN A 39 -3.58 -0.37 28.23
CA GLN A 39 -3.10 -0.99 26.98
C GLN A 39 -4.25 -1.24 26.01
N ILE A 40 -5.40 -1.71 26.47
CA ILE A 40 -6.60 -1.89 25.63
C ILE A 40 -7.09 -0.53 25.12
N THR A 41 -7.03 0.52 25.93
CA THR A 41 -7.40 1.88 25.51
C THR A 41 -6.41 2.42 24.47
N GLN A 42 -5.13 2.15 24.64
CA GLN A 42 -4.09 2.49 23.66
C GLN A 42 -4.32 1.74 22.34
N LEU A 43 -4.65 0.45 22.40
CA LEU A 43 -5.00 -0.35 21.22
C LEU A 43 -6.22 0.25 20.48
N ARG A 44 -7.28 0.60 21.19
CA ARG A 44 -8.46 1.25 20.59
C ARG A 44 -8.10 2.57 19.90
N ARG A 45 -7.19 3.34 20.47
CA ARG A 45 -6.70 4.60 19.86
C ARG A 45 -5.85 4.35 18.61
N SER A 46 -4.98 3.33 18.63
CA SER A 46 -4.13 2.98 17.50
C SER A 46 -4.92 2.42 16.31
N LEU A 47 -6.01 1.70 16.57
CA LEU A 47 -6.91 1.16 15.54
C LEU A 47 -7.82 2.24 14.89
N GLY A 48 -7.90 3.41 15.52
CA GLY A 48 -8.67 4.54 14.99
C GLY A 48 -10.18 4.36 15.07
N ARG A 49 -10.91 5.19 14.30
CA ARG A 49 -12.39 5.17 14.28
C ARG A 49 -12.98 4.10 13.34
N THR A 50 -12.17 3.57 12.47
CA THR A 50 -12.56 2.57 11.46
C THR A 50 -12.64 1.15 12.00
N THR A 51 -12.17 0.94 13.25
CA THR A 51 -12.16 -0.39 13.88
C THR A 51 -12.76 -0.31 15.27
N THR A 52 -13.83 -1.06 15.51
CA THR A 52 -14.46 -1.18 16.82
C THR A 52 -13.89 -2.39 17.56
N TYR A 53 -13.20 -2.15 18.67
CA TYR A 53 -12.66 -3.22 19.52
C TYR A 53 -13.59 -3.51 20.69
N ALA A 54 -14.29 -4.64 20.64
CA ALA A 54 -15.27 -5.07 21.62
C ALA A 54 -14.85 -6.34 22.33
N VAL A 55 -15.13 -6.43 23.63
CA VAL A 55 -14.96 -7.66 24.41
C VAL A 55 -16.35 -8.25 24.64
N ALA A 56 -16.56 -9.47 24.18
CA ALA A 56 -17.85 -10.15 24.29
C ALA A 56 -17.69 -11.55 24.89
N LYS A 57 -18.77 -12.06 25.48
CA LYS A 57 -18.83 -13.46 25.90
C LYS A 57 -18.81 -14.37 24.67
N ASN A 58 -17.93 -15.38 24.66
CA ASN A 58 -17.77 -16.33 23.56
C ASN A 58 -19.12 -16.96 23.13
N THR A 59 -19.98 -17.30 24.10
CA THR A 59 -21.30 -17.89 23.81
C THR A 59 -22.23 -16.94 23.05
N LEU A 60 -22.19 -15.63 23.34
CA LEU A 60 -22.97 -14.61 22.62
C LEU A 60 -22.35 -14.31 21.26
N ALA A 61 -21.02 -14.24 21.19
CA ALA A 61 -20.31 -14.02 19.94
C ALA A 61 -20.49 -15.19 18.95
N LYS A 62 -20.47 -16.45 19.43
CA LYS A 62 -20.77 -17.63 18.62
C LYS A 62 -22.19 -17.56 18.02
N ARG A 63 -23.18 -17.21 18.84
CA ARG A 63 -24.55 -17.08 18.38
C ARG A 63 -24.68 -15.97 17.36
N ALA A 64 -24.10 -14.81 17.64
CA ALA A 64 -24.10 -13.68 16.71
C ALA A 64 -23.42 -13.99 15.36
N ALA A 65 -22.30 -14.72 15.37
CA ALA A 65 -21.63 -15.17 14.17
C ALA A 65 -22.48 -16.16 13.36
N SER A 66 -23.15 -17.12 14.04
CA SER A 66 -24.09 -18.05 13.41
C SER A 66 -25.29 -17.31 12.80
N ASP A 67 -25.87 -16.34 13.53
CA ASP A 67 -27.00 -15.51 13.05
C ASP A 67 -26.57 -14.57 11.89
N ALA A 68 -25.29 -14.25 11.78
CA ALA A 68 -24.71 -13.53 10.66
C ALA A 68 -24.35 -14.44 9.46
N GLY A 69 -24.48 -15.76 9.59
CA GLY A 69 -24.17 -16.73 8.52
C GLY A 69 -22.70 -17.08 8.39
N ILE A 70 -21.87 -16.79 9.39
CA ILE A 70 -20.44 -17.04 9.39
C ILE A 70 -20.17 -18.39 10.08
N ALA A 71 -19.62 -19.36 9.32
CA ALA A 71 -19.27 -20.68 9.83
C ALA A 71 -17.76 -20.81 10.09
N GLY A 72 -17.36 -21.80 10.91
CA GLY A 72 -15.94 -22.13 11.12
C GLY A 72 -15.21 -21.31 12.19
N LEU A 73 -15.93 -20.52 12.98
CA LEU A 73 -15.35 -19.74 14.07
C LEU A 73 -15.36 -20.47 15.43
N ASP A 74 -16.01 -21.61 15.52
CA ASP A 74 -16.24 -22.29 16.81
C ASP A 74 -14.95 -22.63 17.56
N GLU A 75 -13.90 -23.00 16.84
CA GLU A 75 -12.59 -23.35 17.40
C GLU A 75 -11.83 -22.12 17.90
N LEU A 76 -12.08 -20.95 17.30
CA LEU A 76 -11.40 -19.70 17.65
C LEU A 76 -11.97 -19.06 18.92
N PHE A 77 -13.21 -19.37 19.28
CA PHE A 77 -13.88 -18.87 20.47
C PHE A 77 -13.53 -19.67 21.74
N THR A 78 -12.24 -19.92 22.00
CA THR A 78 -11.72 -20.53 23.23
C THR A 78 -11.01 -19.48 24.06
N GLY A 79 -11.15 -19.53 25.40
CA GLY A 79 -10.51 -18.58 26.32
C GLY A 79 -11.05 -17.13 26.20
N PRO A 80 -10.36 -16.14 26.79
CA PRO A 80 -10.77 -14.74 26.79
C PRO A 80 -10.57 -14.12 25.40
N THR A 81 -11.65 -13.90 24.67
CA THR A 81 -11.63 -13.44 23.29
C THR A 81 -12.19 -12.03 23.17
N ALA A 82 -11.48 -11.15 22.46
CA ALA A 82 -11.96 -9.85 22.01
C ALA A 82 -12.10 -9.85 20.49
N LEU A 83 -13.04 -9.06 20.03
CA LEU A 83 -13.41 -8.91 18.63
C LEU A 83 -13.02 -7.52 18.14
N ALA A 84 -12.24 -7.46 17.09
CA ALA A 84 -11.95 -6.23 16.36
C ALA A 84 -12.79 -6.21 15.08
N PHE A 85 -13.87 -5.45 15.07
CA PHE A 85 -14.73 -5.24 13.90
C PHE A 85 -14.15 -4.13 13.04
N VAL A 86 -13.79 -4.44 11.83
CA VAL A 86 -13.17 -3.50 10.89
C VAL A 86 -14.21 -3.01 9.91
N SER A 87 -14.51 -1.73 9.92
CA SER A 87 -15.41 -1.08 8.94
C SER A 87 -14.65 -0.40 7.81
N GLY A 88 -13.33 -0.20 7.97
CA GLY A 88 -12.43 0.41 6.99
C GLY A 88 -11.57 -0.60 6.24
N ASP A 89 -10.29 -0.23 6.01
CA ASP A 89 -9.33 -1.12 5.34
C ASP A 89 -8.89 -2.26 6.28
N PRO A 90 -9.15 -3.52 5.92
CA PRO A 90 -8.74 -4.68 6.71
C PRO A 90 -7.23 -4.79 6.88
N VAL A 91 -6.46 -4.31 5.89
CA VAL A 91 -5.00 -4.35 5.91
C VAL A 91 -4.43 -3.39 6.96
N GLU A 92 -4.97 -2.18 7.07
CA GLU A 92 -4.55 -1.21 8.09
C GLU A 92 -4.85 -1.72 9.51
N ALA A 93 -6.04 -2.28 9.71
CA ALA A 93 -6.41 -2.86 10.99
C ALA A 93 -5.53 -4.06 11.36
N ALA A 94 -5.24 -4.95 10.41
CA ALA A 94 -4.33 -6.09 10.62
C ALA A 94 -2.90 -5.63 10.95
N LYS A 95 -2.39 -4.59 10.28
CA LYS A 95 -1.10 -3.95 10.60
C LYS A 95 -1.09 -3.38 12.01
N GLY A 96 -2.10 -2.61 12.37
CA GLY A 96 -2.23 -2.03 13.71
C GLY A 96 -2.25 -3.09 14.81
N LEU A 97 -3.00 -4.18 14.62
CA LEU A 97 -3.05 -5.31 15.56
C LEU A 97 -1.71 -6.04 15.64
N ARG A 98 -1.04 -6.30 14.52
CA ARG A 98 0.27 -6.95 14.48
C ARG A 98 1.35 -6.11 15.15
N ASP A 99 1.40 -4.82 14.85
CA ASP A 99 2.42 -3.93 15.40
C ASP A 99 2.20 -3.73 16.91
N PHE A 100 0.95 -3.70 17.36
CA PHE A 100 0.62 -3.71 18.77
C PHE A 100 1.01 -5.05 19.43
N ALA A 101 0.77 -6.18 18.77
CA ALA A 101 1.16 -7.51 19.27
C ALA A 101 2.68 -7.66 19.40
N LYS A 102 3.47 -7.03 18.51
CA LYS A 102 4.94 -6.98 18.63
C LYS A 102 5.39 -6.23 19.88
N THR A 103 4.71 -5.14 20.22
CA THR A 103 5.02 -4.33 21.42
C THR A 103 4.48 -4.96 22.69
N HIS A 104 3.36 -5.68 22.59
CA HIS A 104 2.68 -6.33 23.71
C HIS A 104 2.45 -7.82 23.40
N PRO A 105 3.40 -8.70 23.73
CA PRO A 105 3.33 -10.13 23.38
C PRO A 105 2.17 -10.88 24.06
N LEU A 106 1.49 -10.25 25.00
CA LEU A 106 0.28 -10.77 25.65
C LEU A 106 -0.96 -10.71 24.73
N LEU A 107 -0.94 -9.90 23.66
CA LEU A 107 -1.98 -9.90 22.65
C LEU A 107 -1.70 -11.01 21.64
N VAL A 108 -2.52 -12.03 21.61
CA VAL A 108 -2.40 -13.13 20.64
C VAL A 108 -3.52 -13.03 19.61
N ILE A 109 -3.15 -12.99 18.34
CA ILE A 109 -4.10 -13.04 17.22
C ILE A 109 -4.45 -14.52 17.00
N LYS A 110 -5.73 -14.88 17.16
CA LYS A 110 -6.21 -16.27 16.97
C LYS A 110 -6.62 -16.54 15.53
N GLY A 111 -7.11 -15.55 14.85
CA GLY A 111 -7.64 -15.64 13.50
C GLY A 111 -8.70 -14.57 13.27
N GLY A 112 -9.58 -14.80 12.32
CA GLY A 112 -10.62 -13.83 12.02
C GLY A 112 -11.61 -14.31 10.98
N VAL A 113 -12.39 -13.37 10.50
CA VAL A 113 -13.30 -13.51 9.36
C VAL A 113 -12.94 -12.42 8.37
N PHE A 114 -12.84 -12.78 7.12
CA PHE A 114 -12.66 -11.86 6.02
C PHE A 114 -13.65 -12.21 4.90
N GLU A 115 -14.50 -11.25 4.54
CA GLU A 115 -15.56 -11.44 3.53
C GLU A 115 -16.44 -12.69 3.77
N GLY A 116 -16.77 -12.96 5.03
CA GLY A 116 -17.60 -14.11 5.40
C GLY A 116 -16.85 -15.46 5.50
N ARG A 117 -15.54 -15.49 5.25
CA ARG A 117 -14.70 -16.70 5.36
C ARG A 117 -13.85 -16.65 6.62
N ALA A 118 -13.79 -17.74 7.35
CA ALA A 118 -12.88 -17.87 8.49
C ALA A 118 -11.43 -17.91 7.99
N ILE A 119 -10.56 -17.11 8.60
CA ILE A 119 -9.14 -17.03 8.31
C ILE A 119 -8.32 -17.34 9.56
N THR A 120 -7.17 -17.97 9.36
CA THR A 120 -6.24 -18.36 10.43
C THR A 120 -5.36 -17.17 10.86
N ALA A 121 -4.68 -17.30 11.99
CA ALA A 121 -3.72 -16.28 12.46
C ALA A 121 -2.59 -16.04 11.46
N THR A 122 -2.14 -17.06 10.73
CA THR A 122 -1.13 -16.92 9.67
C THR A 122 -1.62 -16.11 8.48
N GLU A 123 -2.90 -16.24 8.11
CA GLU A 123 -3.52 -15.46 7.03
C GLU A 123 -3.75 -14.01 7.44
N VAL A 124 -4.14 -13.75 8.71
CA VAL A 124 -4.20 -12.39 9.25
C VAL A 124 -2.83 -11.69 9.20
N ASN A 125 -1.76 -12.41 9.51
CA ASN A 125 -0.41 -11.87 9.41
C ASN A 125 -0.01 -11.59 7.95
N LYS A 126 -0.38 -12.46 7.01
CA LYS A 126 -0.17 -12.21 5.57
C LYS A 126 -0.94 -10.99 5.08
N LEU A 127 -2.19 -10.79 5.55
CA LEU A 127 -2.94 -9.57 5.26
C LEU A 127 -2.22 -8.32 5.78
N ALA A 128 -1.61 -8.42 6.97
CA ALA A 128 -0.82 -7.33 7.54
C ALA A 128 0.49 -7.04 6.76
N ASP A 129 0.97 -7.96 5.95
CA ASP A 129 2.15 -7.77 5.08
C ASP A 129 1.78 -7.11 3.75
N LEU A 130 0.49 -7.10 3.37
CA LEU A 130 0.03 -6.44 2.16
C LEU A 130 0.12 -4.92 2.30
N GLU A 131 0.26 -4.25 1.18
CA GLU A 131 0.15 -2.79 1.13
C GLU A 131 -1.33 -2.37 1.21
N SER A 132 -1.57 -1.10 1.57
CA SER A 132 -2.94 -0.59 1.62
C SER A 132 -3.62 -0.72 0.24
N ARG A 133 -4.95 -0.83 0.25
CA ARG A 133 -5.77 -0.96 -0.97
C ARG A 133 -5.45 0.14 -1.99
N GLU A 134 -5.27 1.36 -1.53
CA GLU A 134 -4.96 2.50 -2.40
C GLU A 134 -3.61 2.33 -3.10
N VAL A 135 -2.59 1.86 -2.38
CA VAL A 135 -1.25 1.62 -2.95
C VAL A 135 -1.30 0.47 -3.95
N LEU A 136 -2.03 -0.61 -3.66
CA LEU A 136 -2.20 -1.73 -4.59
C LEU A 136 -2.93 -1.29 -5.88
N LEU A 137 -3.98 -0.48 -5.76
CA LEU A 137 -4.68 0.09 -6.90
C LEU A 137 -3.79 1.04 -7.70
N ALA A 138 -3.00 1.88 -7.03
CA ALA A 138 -2.04 2.76 -7.69
C ALA A 138 -0.96 1.97 -8.44
N LYS A 139 -0.44 0.89 -7.86
CA LYS A 139 0.50 -0.02 -8.53
C LYS A 139 -0.11 -0.69 -9.74
N LEU A 140 -1.36 -1.18 -9.63
CA LEU A 140 -2.08 -1.78 -10.74
C LEU A 140 -2.27 -0.76 -11.89
N ALA A 141 -2.76 0.44 -11.57
CA ALA A 141 -2.92 1.52 -12.55
C ALA A 141 -1.58 1.91 -13.19
N GLY A 142 -0.51 1.98 -12.38
CA GLY A 142 0.85 2.23 -12.84
C GLY A 142 1.36 1.16 -13.80
N ALA A 143 1.13 -0.12 -13.49
CA ALA A 143 1.51 -1.23 -14.35
C ALA A 143 0.76 -1.23 -15.70
N MET A 144 -0.55 -0.93 -15.68
CA MET A 144 -1.33 -0.78 -16.90
C MET A 144 -0.83 0.39 -17.76
N LYS A 145 -0.58 1.56 -17.14
CA LYS A 145 -0.02 2.73 -17.81
C LYS A 145 1.39 2.45 -18.38
N ALA A 146 2.24 1.73 -17.62
CA ALA A 146 3.58 1.38 -18.06
C ALA A 146 3.56 0.49 -19.31
N ASN A 147 2.64 -0.46 -19.42
CA ASN A 147 2.50 -1.30 -20.59
C ASN A 147 2.05 -0.50 -21.82
N LEU A 148 1.09 0.41 -21.67
CA LEU A 148 0.68 1.33 -22.74
C LEU A 148 1.83 2.26 -23.15
N SER A 149 2.57 2.80 -22.20
CA SER A 149 3.74 3.66 -22.46
C SER A 149 4.86 2.91 -23.18
N LYS A 150 5.11 1.64 -22.80
CA LYS A 150 6.10 0.78 -23.50
C LYS A 150 5.68 0.50 -24.94
N ALA A 151 4.40 0.20 -25.18
CA ALA A 151 3.89 0.02 -26.54
C ALA A 151 4.06 1.30 -27.39
N ALA A 152 3.67 2.46 -26.86
CA ALA A 152 3.86 3.74 -27.52
C ALA A 152 5.34 4.03 -27.81
N ALA A 153 6.22 3.77 -26.85
CA ALA A 153 7.68 3.94 -27.01
C ALA A 153 8.26 3.03 -28.09
N LEU A 154 7.77 1.79 -28.21
CA LEU A 154 8.20 0.87 -29.27
C LEU A 154 7.83 1.39 -30.68
N PHE A 155 6.67 2.02 -30.84
CA PHE A 155 6.30 2.67 -32.10
C PHE A 155 7.07 3.96 -32.36
N GLN A 156 7.39 4.72 -31.33
CA GLN A 156 8.14 5.98 -31.44
C GLN A 156 9.65 5.76 -31.61
N ALA A 157 10.21 4.65 -31.13
CA ALA A 157 11.64 4.34 -31.16
C ALA A 157 12.24 4.33 -32.57
N PRO A 158 11.63 3.73 -33.63
CA PRO A 158 12.20 3.75 -34.97
C PRO A 158 12.19 5.17 -35.55
N LEU A 159 11.12 5.94 -35.33
CA LEU A 159 11.03 7.33 -35.82
C LEU A 159 12.09 8.24 -35.20
N SER A 160 12.30 8.13 -33.88
CA SER A 160 13.32 8.91 -33.19
C SER A 160 14.74 8.48 -33.56
N LYS A 161 14.99 7.20 -33.85
CA LYS A 161 16.27 6.72 -34.35
C LYS A 161 16.58 7.26 -35.77
N THR A 162 15.60 7.23 -36.68
CA THR A 162 15.79 7.78 -38.03
C THR A 162 16.01 9.29 -37.99
N ALA A 163 15.29 10.05 -37.17
CA ALA A 163 15.49 11.47 -37.00
C ALA A 163 16.91 11.79 -36.45
N ARG A 164 17.37 11.03 -35.46
CA ARG A 164 18.75 11.20 -34.92
C ARG A 164 19.84 10.85 -35.92
N LEU A 165 19.62 9.81 -36.75
CA LEU A 165 20.56 9.45 -37.81
C LEU A 165 20.61 10.53 -38.89
N ALA A 166 19.46 11.09 -39.29
CA ALA A 166 19.38 12.20 -40.25
C ALA A 166 20.12 13.45 -39.72
N ALA A 167 19.87 13.82 -38.46
CA ALA A 167 20.57 14.93 -37.83
C ALA A 167 22.10 14.69 -37.76
N ALA A 168 22.55 13.50 -37.36
CA ALA A 168 23.96 13.15 -37.32
C ALA A 168 24.61 13.12 -38.69
N LEU A 169 23.90 12.74 -39.75
CA LEU A 169 24.39 12.83 -41.13
C LEU A 169 24.50 14.28 -41.59
N GLN A 170 23.57 15.12 -41.19
CA GLN A 170 23.57 16.56 -41.52
C GLN A 170 24.80 17.25 -40.85
N ASP A 171 24.99 17.01 -39.53
CA ASP A 171 26.16 17.48 -38.79
C ASP A 171 27.49 17.00 -39.41
N LYS A 172 27.50 15.76 -39.90
CA LYS A 172 28.69 15.20 -40.55
C LYS A 172 28.95 15.83 -41.91
N ARG A 173 27.95 16.15 -42.69
CA ARG A 173 28.05 16.87 -43.95
C ARG A 173 28.52 18.33 -43.75
N GLU A 174 27.93 19.03 -42.80
CA GLU A 174 28.33 20.39 -42.44
C GLU A 174 29.80 20.44 -41.99
N LYS A 175 30.27 19.46 -41.23
CA LYS A 175 31.70 19.35 -40.86
C LYS A 175 32.61 18.96 -42.01
N SER A 176 32.09 18.24 -43.00
CA SER A 176 32.88 17.85 -44.18
C SER A 176 32.89 18.95 -45.29
N GLU A 177 31.84 19.74 -45.36
CA GLU A 177 31.74 20.88 -46.30
C GLU A 177 32.38 22.17 -45.75
N GLY A 178 32.45 22.31 -44.38
CA GLY A 178 33.19 23.41 -43.73
C GLY A 178 34.73 23.25 -43.72
N GLY A 179 35.25 22.17 -44.32
CA GLY A 179 36.69 21.87 -44.40
C GLY A 179 37.30 21.94 -45.78
N ALA A 180 36.64 22.60 -46.76
CA ALA A 180 37.31 22.86 -48.05
C ALA A 180 38.26 24.06 -47.92
N PRO A 181 39.61 23.90 -48.17
CA PRO A 181 40.51 25.05 -48.23
C PRO A 181 40.18 25.89 -49.44
N ALA A 182 40.00 27.21 -49.25
CA ALA A 182 39.92 28.18 -50.31
C ALA A 182 41.23 28.16 -51.13
N PRO A 183 41.20 28.26 -52.46
CA PRO A 183 42.41 28.35 -53.27
C PRO A 183 43.15 29.65 -52.97
N ALA A 184 44.44 29.51 -52.71
CA ALA A 184 45.38 30.60 -52.62
C ALA A 184 45.43 31.35 -53.93
N ASP A 185 45.19 32.64 -53.91
CA ASP A 185 45.65 33.57 -54.96
C ASP A 185 46.63 34.56 -54.32
N ALA A 186 47.81 34.57 -54.93
CA ALA A 186 48.96 35.37 -54.56
C ALA A 186 48.81 36.81 -55.05
N THR A 187 49.07 37.77 -54.17
CA THR A 187 49.87 38.98 -54.57
C THR A 187 50.29 39.69 -53.27
N ASP A 188 51.56 39.62 -53.08
CA ASP A 188 52.62 40.61 -52.95
C ASP A 188 52.28 41.95 -52.27
N GLY A 189 53.13 42.35 -51.29
CA GLY A 189 53.08 43.69 -50.69
C GLY A 189 53.64 43.77 -49.25
N THR A 190 54.90 43.74 -49.07
CA THR A 190 55.75 44.05 -47.90
C THR A 190 55.68 45.55 -47.53
N PRO A 191 56.36 46.06 -46.47
CA PRO A 191 56.07 45.95 -45.03
C PRO A 191 55.91 47.33 -44.38
N THR A 192 55.62 47.42 -43.10
CA THR A 192 56.23 48.40 -42.17
C THR A 192 55.60 48.27 -40.74
N ASP A 193 56.40 47.82 -39.82
CA ASP A 193 56.86 48.47 -38.60
C ASP A 193 55.80 49.00 -37.58
N GLY A 194 56.04 48.62 -36.37
CA GLY A 194 55.41 49.30 -35.22
C GLY A 194 54.99 48.40 -34.07
N ALA A 195 55.95 47.89 -33.29
CA ALA A 195 55.71 47.50 -31.89
C ALA A 195 55.90 48.77 -31.01
N PRO A 196 55.69 48.75 -29.68
CA PRO A 196 55.13 47.78 -28.77
C PRO A 196 54.29 48.44 -27.64
N ALA A 197 54.04 47.68 -26.56
CA ALA A 197 53.78 48.03 -25.15
C ALA A 197 52.37 47.79 -24.66
N GLU A 198 52.26 46.82 -23.83
CA GLU A 198 52.31 46.72 -22.38
C GLU A 198 51.06 47.16 -21.64
N ALA A 199 50.73 46.24 -20.79
CA ALA A 199 50.36 46.34 -19.35
C ALA A 199 48.87 46.42 -18.96
N SER A 200 48.48 45.42 -18.30
CA SER A 200 48.15 45.27 -16.84
C SER A 200 46.74 45.56 -16.44
N GLU A 201 46.26 44.57 -15.72
CA GLU A 201 45.54 44.60 -14.42
C GLU A 201 44.23 45.43 -14.30
N SER A 202 43.20 44.72 -14.09
CA SER A 202 42.54 44.56 -12.79
C SER A 202 41.39 43.57 -12.89
#